data_b713077e19794f7230ad656b98d8d3e1
#
_entry.id   b713077e19794f7230ad656b98d8d3e1
#
_cell.length_a   1.000
_cell.length_b   1.000
_cell.length_c   1.000
_cell.angle_alpha   90.00
_cell.angle_beta   90.00
_cell.angle_gamma   90.00
#
_symmetry.space_group_name_H-M   'P 1'
#
loop_
_entity.id
_entity.type
_entity.pdbx_description
1 polymer ?
#
loop_
_entity_poly.entity_id
_entity_poly.type
_entity_poly.pdbx_seq_one_letter_code
_entity_poly.pdbx_strand_id
1 'polypeptide(L)'
;MKKSVFLFFMVLFLASEVDGQTVIPVKENLQNEKTINLSEIASDIRFVPLETTDDCLLGGDCYIQYADGQIFVSSDLLYRFDGKTGKFLNKIGSKGQGPGEYTNSLRYTVNPATKRVYVLQFKTMLEYDYEGNFLRTLPADNHNVGACCLLNDTQLVYANDSYNYTTENQADQLYTVDLQKGKIIGKIASPVDKKLRGALNLSSFDFFYRYNGQVCFKGSFQDEIYQIQSPKKKVPVYVLDRGFLKADYGKKNAEIDPRNRMKGIQIQNIFETDNYLLVSYTNEKNSYQGVFDKREHSFVNAVDKNGKAGFTNDLTGGPSLIIFPFQVSPEGTIVNALNAGYLVEHRKDFEIDNPRLPSRKAEWDKVIDNLTEDSNPVIFLVTVKSGR
;
A
#
# COMPACT_ATOMS: atom_id res chain seq x y z
N MET A 1 -59.67 12.37 0.91
CA MET A 1 -58.49 11.51 0.85
C MET A 1 -57.44 12.20 -0.06
N LYS A 2 -56.45 12.88 0.53
CA LYS A 2 -55.35 13.50 -0.20
C LYS A 2 -54.18 12.50 -0.23
N LYS A 3 -53.84 12.00 -1.40
CA LYS A 3 -52.63 11.18 -1.59
C LYS A 3 -51.43 12.11 -1.64
N SER A 4 -50.57 12.03 -0.63
CA SER A 4 -49.28 12.71 -0.59
C SER A 4 -48.31 11.87 -1.40
N VAL A 5 -47.85 12.42 -2.52
CA VAL A 5 -46.77 11.84 -3.34
C VAL A 5 -45.47 12.33 -2.72
N PHE A 6 -44.74 11.43 -2.03
CA PHE A 6 -43.35 11.67 -1.59
C PHE A 6 -42.44 11.53 -2.81
N LEU A 7 -41.97 12.64 -3.32
CA LEU A 7 -40.96 12.67 -4.37
C LEU A 7 -39.60 12.50 -3.69
N PHE A 8 -39.01 11.30 -3.84
CA PHE A 8 -37.67 11.00 -3.39
C PHE A 8 -36.71 11.67 -4.37
N PHE A 9 -36.14 12.80 -4.00
CA PHE A 9 -35.03 13.40 -4.73
C PHE A 9 -33.76 12.60 -4.45
N MET A 10 -33.43 11.68 -5.36
CA MET A 10 -32.14 11.05 -5.43
C MET A 10 -31.15 12.09 -6.00
N VAL A 11 -30.43 12.77 -5.14
CA VAL A 11 -29.34 13.66 -5.55
C VAL A 11 -28.19 12.78 -5.99
N LEU A 12 -28.07 12.53 -7.29
CA LEU A 12 -26.86 11.99 -7.90
C LEU A 12 -25.79 13.10 -7.87
N PHE A 13 -24.87 13.03 -6.92
CA PHE A 13 -23.64 13.81 -7.01
C PHE A 13 -22.72 13.12 -8.03
N LEU A 14 -22.70 13.64 -9.25
CA LEU A 14 -21.72 13.28 -10.26
C LEU A 14 -20.36 13.84 -9.84
N ALA A 15 -19.32 13.02 -9.87
CA ALA A 15 -17.96 13.50 -9.70
C ALA A 15 -17.67 14.56 -10.77
N SER A 16 -17.20 15.72 -10.34
CA SER A 16 -16.84 16.81 -11.25
C SER A 16 -15.42 16.60 -11.76
N GLU A 17 -15.21 16.78 -13.05
CA GLU A 17 -13.85 16.89 -13.61
C GLU A 17 -13.33 18.30 -13.37
N VAL A 18 -12.16 18.38 -12.75
CA VAL A 18 -11.41 19.64 -12.61
C VAL A 18 -10.15 19.48 -13.46
N ASP A 19 -10.03 20.26 -14.51
CA ASP A 19 -8.90 20.23 -15.46
C ASP A 19 -8.55 18.84 -16.02
N GLY A 20 -9.56 18.00 -16.33
CA GLY A 20 -9.36 16.65 -16.85
C GLY A 20 -8.98 15.60 -15.79
N GLN A 21 -9.13 15.91 -14.51
CA GLN A 21 -8.87 15.00 -13.38
C GLN A 21 -10.19 14.51 -12.78
N THR A 22 -10.23 13.23 -12.41
CA THR A 22 -11.37 12.66 -11.67
C THR A 22 -11.26 12.99 -10.19
N VAL A 23 -12.27 13.67 -9.64
CA VAL A 23 -12.36 13.96 -8.20
C VAL A 23 -13.01 12.81 -7.47
N ILE A 24 -12.35 12.30 -6.43
CA ILE A 24 -12.85 11.24 -5.56
C ILE A 24 -13.41 11.89 -4.28
N PRO A 25 -14.72 11.87 -4.05
CA PRO A 25 -15.38 12.63 -2.99
C PRO A 25 -15.31 11.91 -1.62
N VAL A 26 -14.10 11.80 -1.04
CA VAL A 26 -13.87 11.06 0.21
C VAL A 26 -14.59 11.71 1.39
N LYS A 27 -14.47 13.04 1.54
CA LYS A 27 -15.05 13.79 2.67
C LYS A 27 -16.57 13.66 2.73
N GLU A 28 -17.23 13.85 1.61
CA GLU A 28 -18.70 13.87 1.54
C GLU A 28 -19.30 12.50 1.84
N ASN A 29 -18.51 11.44 1.59
CA ASN A 29 -18.92 10.05 1.76
C ASN A 29 -18.34 9.38 3.02
N LEU A 30 -17.79 10.13 3.97
CA LEU A 30 -17.19 9.58 5.18
C LEU A 30 -18.16 8.68 5.98
N GLN A 31 -19.45 8.99 5.96
CA GLN A 31 -20.53 8.22 6.63
C GLN A 31 -21.31 7.32 5.65
N ASN A 32 -20.90 7.26 4.37
CA ASN A 32 -21.58 6.44 3.38
C ASN A 32 -20.98 5.03 3.40
N GLU A 33 -21.51 4.19 4.28
CA GLU A 33 -21.06 2.81 4.47
C GLU A 33 -21.93 1.84 3.68
N LYS A 34 -21.29 0.82 3.12
CA LYS A 34 -21.96 -0.28 2.41
C LYS A 34 -21.28 -1.60 2.74
N THR A 35 -22.08 -2.61 3.10
CA THR A 35 -21.55 -3.97 3.21
C THR A 35 -21.21 -4.49 1.82
N ILE A 36 -19.93 -4.81 1.61
CA ILE A 36 -19.41 -5.31 0.34
C ILE A 36 -18.75 -6.66 0.57
N ASN A 37 -19.15 -7.64 -0.23
CA ASN A 37 -18.55 -8.97 -0.23
C ASN A 37 -17.27 -8.98 -1.05
N LEU A 38 -16.27 -9.73 -0.62
CA LEU A 38 -15.02 -9.88 -1.34
C LEU A 38 -15.25 -10.43 -2.75
N SER A 39 -16.25 -11.31 -2.91
CA SER A 39 -16.62 -11.85 -4.22
C SER A 39 -17.12 -10.81 -5.23
N GLU A 40 -17.47 -9.59 -4.80
CA GLU A 40 -17.84 -8.52 -5.72
C GLU A 40 -16.62 -7.99 -6.50
N ILE A 41 -15.44 -7.98 -5.85
CA ILE A 41 -14.20 -7.44 -6.43
C ILE A 41 -13.16 -8.51 -6.76
N ALA A 42 -13.24 -9.70 -6.17
CA ALA A 42 -12.23 -10.75 -6.29
C ALA A 42 -12.83 -12.07 -6.84
N SER A 43 -11.98 -12.83 -7.52
CA SER A 43 -12.34 -14.15 -8.09
C SER A 43 -11.69 -15.32 -7.36
N ASP A 44 -10.57 -15.12 -6.68
CA ASP A 44 -9.85 -16.15 -5.93
C ASP A 44 -9.10 -15.56 -4.74
N ILE A 45 -8.79 -16.42 -3.77
CA ILE A 45 -7.96 -16.10 -2.61
C ILE A 45 -7.09 -17.30 -2.26
N ARG A 46 -5.81 -17.07 -1.99
CA ARG A 46 -4.87 -18.07 -1.51
C ARG A 46 -4.26 -17.67 -0.18
N PHE A 47 -3.93 -18.64 0.64
CA PHE A 47 -3.34 -18.47 1.95
C PHE A 47 -1.94 -19.09 1.96
N VAL A 48 -0.95 -18.30 2.31
CA VAL A 48 0.45 -18.71 2.35
C VAL A 48 0.99 -18.47 3.76
N PRO A 49 0.89 -19.48 4.66
CA PRO A 49 1.53 -19.39 5.97
C PRO A 49 3.04 -19.39 5.77
N LEU A 50 3.73 -18.38 6.30
CA LEU A 50 5.19 -18.32 6.20
C LEU A 50 5.82 -19.29 7.19
N GLU A 51 6.85 -20.01 6.74
CA GLU A 51 7.60 -20.94 7.57
C GLU A 51 8.18 -20.24 8.80
N THR A 52 8.08 -20.90 9.95
CA THR A 52 8.53 -20.39 11.24
C THR A 52 9.65 -21.28 11.77
N THR A 53 10.86 -20.78 11.73
CA THR A 53 12.06 -21.40 12.31
C THR A 53 12.95 -20.30 12.89
N ASP A 54 13.95 -20.67 13.68
CA ASP A 54 14.94 -19.73 14.22
C ASP A 54 15.66 -18.93 13.12
N ASP A 55 15.77 -19.48 11.92
CA ASP A 55 16.43 -18.83 10.78
C ASP A 55 15.58 -17.76 10.11
N CYS A 56 14.27 -17.82 10.25
CA CYS A 56 13.32 -16.95 9.55
C CYS A 56 12.17 -16.44 10.42
N LEU A 57 12.35 -16.39 11.73
CA LEU A 57 11.37 -15.79 12.63
C LEU A 57 11.27 -14.28 12.35
N LEU A 58 10.07 -13.83 12.04
CA LEU A 58 9.78 -12.43 11.73
C LEU A 58 9.31 -11.70 13.00
N GLY A 59 9.88 -10.54 13.26
CA GLY A 59 9.48 -9.69 14.39
C GLY A 59 8.65 -8.49 13.91
N GLY A 60 7.71 -8.03 14.74
CA GLY A 60 7.03 -6.75 14.60
C GLY A 60 6.36 -6.47 13.25
N ASP A 61 6.43 -5.20 12.84
CA ASP A 61 5.85 -4.74 11.58
C ASP A 61 6.67 -5.21 10.39
N CYS A 62 5.99 -5.78 9.39
CA CYS A 62 6.59 -6.31 8.18
C CYS A 62 6.22 -5.49 6.95
N TYR A 63 7.24 -5.17 6.13
CA TYR A 63 7.04 -4.66 4.77
C TYR A 63 7.10 -5.84 3.79
N ILE A 64 6.03 -6.02 3.02
CA ILE A 64 5.89 -7.20 2.17
C ILE A 64 5.77 -6.79 0.72
N GLN A 65 6.55 -7.47 -0.13
CA GLN A 65 6.41 -7.40 -1.58
C GLN A 65 6.23 -8.80 -2.15
N TYR A 66 5.14 -8.99 -2.89
CA TYR A 66 4.94 -10.19 -3.70
C TYR A 66 5.40 -9.93 -5.13
N ALA A 67 6.37 -10.69 -5.61
CA ALA A 67 6.92 -10.54 -6.95
C ALA A 67 7.46 -11.89 -7.46
N ASP A 68 7.27 -12.19 -8.74
CA ASP A 68 7.83 -13.38 -9.40
C ASP A 68 7.48 -14.71 -8.70
N GLY A 69 6.27 -14.81 -8.17
CA GLY A 69 5.84 -15.98 -7.42
C GLY A 69 6.51 -16.16 -6.06
N GLN A 70 7.18 -15.14 -5.56
CA GLN A 70 7.91 -15.15 -4.29
C GLN A 70 7.45 -14.03 -3.37
N ILE A 71 7.63 -14.23 -2.07
CA ILE A 71 7.28 -13.27 -1.04
C ILE A 71 8.59 -12.77 -0.42
N PHE A 72 8.79 -11.47 -0.49
CA PHE A 72 9.89 -10.77 0.16
C PHE A 72 9.34 -10.05 1.38
N VAL A 73 9.98 -10.22 2.54
CA VAL A 73 9.53 -9.65 3.80
C VAL A 73 10.69 -8.95 4.48
N SER A 74 10.55 -7.65 4.65
CA SER A 74 11.44 -6.89 5.49
C SER A 74 10.86 -6.77 6.90
N SER A 75 11.61 -7.21 7.88
CA SER A 75 11.37 -7.07 9.31
C SER A 75 12.66 -6.47 9.93
N ASP A 76 13.40 -7.23 10.71
CA ASP A 76 14.78 -6.88 11.15
C ASP A 76 15.82 -7.07 10.04
N LEU A 77 15.59 -8.07 9.18
CA LEU A 77 16.34 -8.38 7.96
C LEU A 77 15.37 -8.45 6.77
N LEU A 78 15.91 -8.68 5.58
CA LEU A 78 15.11 -8.94 4.39
C LEU A 78 15.13 -10.44 4.08
N TYR A 79 13.95 -11.07 4.15
CA TYR A 79 13.74 -12.50 3.98
C TYR A 79 13.04 -12.78 2.66
N ARG A 80 13.35 -13.93 2.05
CA ARG A 80 12.70 -14.41 0.84
C ARG A 80 12.04 -15.76 1.10
N PHE A 81 10.77 -15.89 0.71
CA PHE A 81 9.97 -17.10 0.84
C PHE A 81 9.39 -17.51 -0.51
N ASP A 82 9.15 -18.79 -0.68
CA ASP A 82 8.40 -19.33 -1.82
C ASP A 82 6.92 -18.86 -1.73
N GLY A 83 6.42 -18.22 -2.76
CA GLY A 83 5.08 -17.61 -2.76
C GLY A 83 3.93 -18.59 -2.91
N LYS A 84 4.21 -19.90 -3.11
CA LYS A 84 3.20 -20.95 -3.16
C LYS A 84 3.11 -21.73 -1.86
N THR A 85 4.25 -22.02 -1.25
CA THR A 85 4.34 -22.92 -0.09
C THR A 85 4.62 -22.19 1.22
N GLY A 86 5.09 -20.94 1.17
CA GLY A 86 5.54 -20.17 2.32
C GLY A 86 6.90 -20.62 2.87
N LYS A 87 7.59 -21.59 2.23
CA LYS A 87 8.89 -22.05 2.67
C LYS A 87 9.94 -20.95 2.60
N PHE A 88 10.74 -20.84 3.64
CA PHE A 88 11.90 -19.97 3.67
C PHE A 88 12.92 -20.39 2.62
N LEU A 89 13.44 -19.44 1.86
CA LEU A 89 14.45 -19.67 0.83
C LEU A 89 15.82 -19.19 1.31
N ASN A 90 15.94 -17.91 1.63
CA ASN A 90 17.15 -17.29 2.16
C ASN A 90 16.90 -15.86 2.67
N LYS A 91 17.92 -15.30 3.29
CA LYS A 91 18.02 -13.86 3.59
C LYS A 91 18.65 -13.12 2.41
N ILE A 92 18.27 -11.87 2.20
CA ILE A 92 18.87 -10.99 1.19
C ILE A 92 19.81 -10.02 1.93
N GLY A 93 21.12 -10.17 1.69
CA GLY A 93 22.13 -9.38 2.37
C GLY A 93 22.22 -9.63 3.87
N SER A 94 22.83 -8.70 4.59
CA SER A 94 23.02 -8.74 6.03
C SER A 94 22.92 -7.35 6.65
N LYS A 95 22.63 -7.32 7.96
CA LYS A 95 22.54 -6.07 8.73
C LYS A 95 23.89 -5.71 9.33
N GLY A 96 24.33 -4.49 9.08
CA GLY A 96 25.60 -4.00 9.60
C GLY A 96 25.98 -2.64 9.01
N GLN A 97 27.28 -2.31 9.05
CA GLN A 97 27.85 -1.08 8.51
C GLN A 97 29.03 -1.34 7.55
N GLY A 98 29.30 -2.60 7.24
CA GLY A 98 30.33 -3.01 6.29
C GLY A 98 29.89 -2.84 4.83
N PRO A 99 30.80 -3.06 3.89
CA PRO A 99 30.47 -3.03 2.46
C PRO A 99 29.41 -4.07 2.12
N GLY A 100 28.30 -3.61 1.52
CA GLY A 100 27.20 -4.49 1.15
C GLY A 100 26.29 -4.91 2.32
N GLU A 101 26.41 -4.29 3.48
CA GLU A 101 25.51 -4.45 4.60
C GLU A 101 24.55 -3.25 4.68
N TYR A 102 23.30 -3.49 5.11
CA TYR A 102 22.33 -2.43 5.32
C TYR A 102 22.06 -2.17 6.80
N THR A 103 21.78 -0.95 7.16
CA THR A 103 21.40 -0.58 8.54
C THR A 103 19.94 -0.88 8.83
N ASN A 104 19.08 -0.79 7.80
CA ASN A 104 17.70 -1.28 7.83
C ASN A 104 17.27 -1.71 6.42
N SER A 105 16.27 -2.59 6.33
CA SER A 105 15.75 -3.13 5.08
C SER A 105 14.34 -2.63 4.74
N LEU A 106 13.80 -1.65 5.47
CA LEU A 106 12.40 -1.20 5.37
C LEU A 106 12.03 -0.60 4.00
N ARG A 107 13.00 -0.13 3.24
CA ARG A 107 12.77 0.44 1.91
C ARG A 107 13.53 -0.37 0.88
N TYR A 108 12.82 -1.23 0.19
CA TYR A 108 13.38 -2.07 -0.87
C TYR A 108 12.40 -2.20 -2.03
N THR A 109 12.89 -2.65 -3.16
CA THR A 109 12.07 -3.08 -4.29
C THR A 109 12.73 -4.25 -5.02
N VAL A 110 11.90 -5.11 -5.59
CA VAL A 110 12.31 -6.32 -6.31
C VAL A 110 12.14 -6.11 -7.80
N ASN A 111 13.17 -6.46 -8.57
CA ASN A 111 13.13 -6.49 -10.04
C ASN A 111 13.04 -7.94 -10.51
N PRO A 112 11.84 -8.45 -10.85
CA PRO A 112 11.67 -9.84 -11.26
C PRO A 112 12.32 -10.15 -12.61
N ALA A 113 12.40 -9.19 -13.52
CA ALA A 113 13.00 -9.38 -14.85
C ALA A 113 14.50 -9.67 -14.79
N THR A 114 15.20 -9.04 -13.85
CA THR A 114 16.66 -9.19 -13.69
C THR A 114 17.07 -10.03 -12.49
N LYS A 115 16.11 -10.51 -11.68
CA LYS A 115 16.32 -11.21 -10.41
C LYS A 115 17.22 -10.40 -9.46
N ARG A 116 16.86 -9.14 -9.27
CA ARG A 116 17.59 -8.19 -8.40
C ARG A 116 16.70 -7.63 -7.31
N VAL A 117 17.31 -7.35 -6.18
CA VAL A 117 16.71 -6.67 -5.04
C VAL A 117 17.52 -5.42 -4.74
N TYR A 118 16.83 -4.29 -4.64
CA TYR A 118 17.43 -3.00 -4.33
C TYR A 118 17.00 -2.57 -2.95
N VAL A 119 17.95 -2.42 -2.02
CA VAL A 119 17.70 -1.95 -0.65
C VAL A 119 18.20 -0.52 -0.52
N LEU A 120 17.28 0.40 -0.26
CA LEU A 120 17.60 1.82 -0.18
C LEU A 120 18.09 2.17 1.22
N GLN A 121 19.23 2.84 1.25
CA GLN A 121 19.87 3.35 2.45
C GLN A 121 19.96 4.87 2.39
N PHE A 122 20.34 5.49 3.52
CA PHE A 122 20.69 6.91 3.50
C PHE A 122 21.88 7.14 2.57
N LYS A 123 21.71 7.89 1.49
CA LYS A 123 22.71 8.26 0.46
C LYS A 123 23.06 7.18 -0.57
N THR A 124 22.66 5.94 -0.40
CA THR A 124 23.03 4.85 -1.31
C THR A 124 21.89 3.86 -1.49
N MET A 125 21.98 3.05 -2.51
CA MET A 125 21.11 1.92 -2.76
C MET A 125 22.00 0.69 -3.00
N LEU A 126 21.75 -0.38 -2.28
CA LEU A 126 22.48 -1.63 -2.38
C LEU A 126 21.74 -2.58 -3.32
N GLU A 127 22.45 -3.15 -4.28
CA GLU A 127 21.91 -4.14 -5.21
C GLU A 127 22.36 -5.54 -4.80
N TYR A 128 21.41 -6.46 -4.73
CA TYR A 128 21.62 -7.88 -4.45
C TYR A 128 20.99 -8.75 -5.52
N ASP A 129 21.49 -9.97 -5.66
CA ASP A 129 20.75 -11.02 -6.36
C ASP A 129 19.69 -11.69 -5.46
N TYR A 130 18.91 -12.62 -6.01
CA TYR A 130 17.90 -13.33 -5.25
C TYR A 130 18.51 -14.34 -4.24
N GLU A 131 19.75 -14.75 -4.43
CA GLU A 131 20.50 -15.59 -3.51
C GLU A 131 21.02 -14.81 -2.29
N GLY A 132 20.88 -13.46 -2.32
CA GLY A 132 21.26 -12.57 -1.24
C GLY A 132 22.69 -12.06 -1.33
N ASN A 133 23.41 -12.35 -2.43
CA ASN A 133 24.74 -11.84 -2.64
C ASN A 133 24.73 -10.36 -2.99
N PHE A 134 25.57 -9.58 -2.31
CA PHE A 134 25.79 -8.19 -2.67
C PHE A 134 26.51 -8.07 -4.01
N LEU A 135 26.02 -7.20 -4.89
CA LEU A 135 26.57 -6.99 -6.22
C LEU A 135 27.30 -5.67 -6.35
N ARG A 136 26.66 -4.59 -5.94
CA ARG A 136 27.24 -3.23 -6.01
C ARG A 136 26.39 -2.22 -5.23
N THR A 137 26.98 -1.03 -5.06
CA THR A 137 26.30 0.16 -4.56
C THR A 137 25.94 1.09 -5.72
N LEU A 138 24.70 1.58 -5.72
CA LEU A 138 24.17 2.58 -6.63
C LEU A 138 23.99 3.92 -5.91
N PRO A 139 24.01 5.05 -6.63
CA PRO A 139 23.80 6.35 -6.02
C PRO A 139 22.32 6.51 -5.59
N ALA A 140 22.10 7.05 -4.41
CA ALA A 140 20.90 7.74 -4.02
C ALA A 140 21.29 9.17 -3.61
N ASP A 141 20.51 10.16 -4.02
CA ASP A 141 20.80 11.55 -3.63
C ASP A 141 20.55 11.67 -2.11
N ASN A 142 21.43 12.33 -1.44
CA ASN A 142 21.67 12.52 0.01
C ASN A 142 20.49 12.57 1.00
N HIS A 143 19.33 11.96 0.71
CA HIS A 143 18.12 12.10 1.46
C HIS A 143 17.54 10.76 1.92
N ASN A 144 16.79 10.78 3.01
CA ASN A 144 16.02 9.62 3.44
C ASN A 144 14.99 9.26 2.37
N VAL A 145 14.86 7.99 2.08
CA VAL A 145 13.90 7.49 1.10
C VAL A 145 12.59 7.14 1.77
N GLY A 146 11.50 7.75 1.31
CA GLY A 146 10.15 7.46 1.80
C GLY A 146 9.55 6.20 1.19
N ALA A 147 9.66 6.05 -0.13
CA ALA A 147 9.15 4.92 -0.89
C ALA A 147 9.95 4.74 -2.18
N CYS A 148 9.90 3.56 -2.78
CA CYS A 148 10.54 3.29 -4.07
C CYS A 148 9.72 2.30 -4.92
N CYS A 149 9.89 2.40 -6.24
CA CYS A 149 9.24 1.52 -7.21
C CYS A 149 10.09 1.45 -8.49
N LEU A 150 10.03 0.33 -9.19
CA LEU A 150 10.56 0.27 -10.55
C LEU A 150 9.65 1.06 -11.50
N LEU A 151 10.17 1.93 -12.35
CA LEU A 151 9.43 2.46 -13.50
C LEU A 151 9.34 1.42 -14.62
N ASN A 152 10.44 0.71 -14.83
CA ASN A 152 10.58 -0.42 -15.74
C ASN A 152 11.80 -1.25 -15.30
N ASP A 153 12.19 -2.26 -16.09
CA ASP A 153 13.26 -3.19 -15.73
C ASP A 153 14.65 -2.53 -15.57
N THR A 154 14.83 -1.31 -16.07
CA THR A 154 16.12 -0.59 -16.06
C THR A 154 16.08 0.72 -15.28
N GLN A 155 14.94 1.13 -14.77
CA GLN A 155 14.76 2.42 -14.09
C GLN A 155 13.99 2.24 -12.79
N LEU A 156 14.51 2.82 -11.72
CA LEU A 156 13.90 2.88 -10.41
C LEU A 156 13.59 4.34 -10.04
N VAL A 157 12.37 4.61 -9.61
CA VAL A 157 11.98 5.88 -8.99
C VAL A 157 11.90 5.72 -7.48
N TYR A 158 12.38 6.70 -6.74
CA TYR A 158 12.16 6.79 -5.31
C TYR A 158 11.65 8.17 -4.90
N ALA A 159 10.83 8.20 -3.88
CA ALA A 159 10.38 9.40 -3.24
C ALA A 159 11.33 9.76 -2.10
N ASN A 160 11.67 11.04 -2.00
CA ASN A 160 12.28 11.56 -0.80
C ASN A 160 11.30 11.45 0.36
N ASP A 161 11.83 11.20 1.54
CA ASP A 161 11.02 11.33 2.76
C ASP A 161 10.41 12.74 2.81
N SER A 162 9.14 12.80 3.18
CA SER A 162 8.38 14.05 3.25
C SER A 162 9.07 15.13 4.09
N TYR A 163 9.83 14.73 5.12
CA TYR A 163 10.64 15.62 5.94
C TYR A 163 11.65 16.41 5.09
N ASN A 164 12.31 15.77 4.12
CA ASN A 164 13.40 16.38 3.36
C ASN A 164 12.92 17.43 2.36
N TYR A 165 11.79 17.22 1.67
CA TYR A 165 11.29 18.21 0.71
C TYR A 165 10.41 19.29 1.34
N THR A 166 10.14 19.17 2.64
CA THR A 166 9.46 20.22 3.44
C THR A 166 10.44 21.07 4.24
N THR A 167 11.73 20.73 4.28
CA THR A 167 12.78 21.52 4.95
C THR A 167 13.32 22.63 4.05
N GLU A 168 14.10 23.57 4.61
CA GLU A 168 14.69 24.68 3.87
C GLU A 168 15.65 24.26 2.77
N ASN A 169 16.25 23.09 2.86
CA ASN A 169 17.26 22.56 1.95
C ASN A 169 16.72 21.98 0.63
N GLN A 170 15.46 22.18 0.32
CA GLN A 170 14.78 21.89 -0.95
C GLN A 170 15.31 20.69 -1.73
N ALA A 171 15.08 19.51 -1.23
CA ALA A 171 15.21 18.34 -2.06
C ALA A 171 14.04 18.26 -3.07
N ASP A 172 14.29 17.68 -4.22
CA ASP A 172 13.23 17.27 -5.14
C ASP A 172 12.38 16.17 -4.50
N GLN A 173 11.13 16.04 -4.90
CA GLN A 173 10.22 15.03 -4.36
C GLN A 173 10.55 13.63 -4.86
N LEU A 174 10.82 13.51 -6.16
CA LEU A 174 11.11 12.22 -6.80
C LEU A 174 12.45 12.25 -7.53
N TYR A 175 13.13 11.13 -7.46
CA TYR A 175 14.39 10.88 -8.19
C TYR A 175 14.28 9.60 -8.99
N THR A 176 14.81 9.59 -10.19
CA THR A 176 14.88 8.37 -11.01
C THR A 176 16.34 7.99 -11.28
N VAL A 177 16.65 6.72 -11.03
CA VAL A 177 17.97 6.12 -11.26
C VAL A 177 17.90 5.19 -12.46
N ASP A 178 18.85 5.32 -13.38
CA ASP A 178 19.16 4.31 -14.40
C ASP A 178 19.97 3.20 -13.71
N LEU A 179 19.38 2.03 -13.58
CA LEU A 179 19.95 0.90 -12.87
C LEU A 179 21.16 0.30 -13.59
N GLN A 180 21.23 0.39 -14.92
CA GLN A 180 22.35 -0.12 -15.69
C GLN A 180 23.56 0.81 -15.57
N LYS A 181 23.35 2.12 -15.75
CA LYS A 181 24.42 3.13 -15.71
C LYS A 181 24.81 3.54 -14.29
N GLY A 182 23.98 3.21 -13.28
CA GLY A 182 24.17 3.65 -11.90
C GLY A 182 24.16 5.17 -11.77
N LYS A 183 23.23 5.87 -12.42
CA LYS A 183 23.15 7.34 -12.41
C LYS A 183 21.73 7.83 -12.22
N ILE A 184 21.61 8.95 -11.51
CA ILE A 184 20.34 9.70 -11.44
C ILE A 184 20.11 10.37 -12.80
N ILE A 185 18.98 10.06 -13.45
CA ILE A 185 18.61 10.54 -14.78
C ILE A 185 17.43 11.50 -14.78
N GLY A 186 16.73 11.63 -13.64
CA GLY A 186 15.58 12.49 -13.51
C GLY A 186 15.32 12.93 -12.09
N LYS A 187 14.74 14.12 -11.97
CA LYS A 187 14.29 14.71 -10.72
C LYS A 187 12.97 15.41 -10.97
N ILE A 188 12.05 15.32 -10.02
CA ILE A 188 10.75 16.02 -10.06
C ILE A 188 10.63 16.83 -8.78
N ALA A 189 10.46 18.14 -8.93
CA ALA A 189 10.35 19.06 -7.82
C ALA A 189 9.12 18.77 -6.94
N SER A 190 9.23 19.10 -5.65
CA SER A 190 8.12 19.06 -4.73
C SER A 190 7.14 20.19 -5.05
N PRO A 191 5.83 19.92 -5.17
CA PRO A 191 4.81 20.95 -5.32
C PRO A 191 4.42 21.59 -3.97
N VAL A 192 4.98 21.11 -2.86
CA VAL A 192 4.67 21.65 -1.54
C VAL A 192 5.10 23.13 -1.44
N ASP A 193 4.17 24.00 -1.10
CA ASP A 193 4.45 25.43 -0.92
C ASP A 193 5.59 25.62 0.09
N LYS A 194 6.52 26.50 -0.26
CA LYS A 194 7.66 26.85 0.60
C LYS A 194 7.24 27.31 2.00
N LYS A 195 6.03 27.87 2.14
CA LYS A 195 5.46 28.30 3.42
C LYS A 195 5.08 27.12 4.33
N LEU A 196 4.85 25.95 3.76
CA LEU A 196 4.50 24.72 4.50
C LEU A 196 5.73 23.92 4.95
N ARG A 197 6.92 24.40 4.65
CA ARG A 197 8.17 23.73 5.00
C ARG A 197 8.37 23.69 6.50
N GLY A 198 8.79 22.55 6.99
CA GLY A 198 8.98 22.28 8.42
C GLY A 198 7.73 21.73 9.12
N ALA A 199 6.61 21.53 8.41
CA ALA A 199 5.49 20.78 8.93
C ALA A 199 5.80 19.27 8.83
N LEU A 200 6.02 18.64 9.96
CA LEU A 200 6.21 17.18 10.04
C LEU A 200 4.84 16.51 10.12
N ASN A 201 4.45 15.78 9.08
CA ASN A 201 3.34 14.85 9.17
C ASN A 201 3.90 13.42 9.27
N LEU A 202 3.89 12.87 10.46
CA LEU A 202 4.37 11.51 10.74
C LEU A 202 3.35 10.42 10.39
N SER A 203 2.14 10.80 9.99
CA SER A 203 1.01 9.89 9.86
C SER A 203 0.57 9.62 8.42
N SER A 204 1.22 10.23 7.45
CA SER A 204 0.95 10.03 6.03
C SER A 204 2.23 9.59 5.33
N PHE A 205 2.11 8.60 4.45
CA PHE A 205 3.24 8.00 3.76
C PHE A 205 3.21 8.36 2.28
N ASP A 206 4.39 8.57 1.71
CA ASP A 206 4.57 8.53 0.28
C ASP A 206 4.52 7.08 -0.18
N PHE A 207 3.77 6.77 -1.24
CA PHE A 207 3.73 5.43 -1.79
C PHE A 207 3.49 5.43 -3.29
N PHE A 208 3.86 4.31 -3.91
CA PHE A 208 3.63 4.01 -5.31
C PHE A 208 2.71 2.81 -5.44
N TYR A 209 1.94 2.80 -6.51
CA TYR A 209 1.21 1.61 -6.96
C TYR A 209 1.26 1.51 -8.48
N ARG A 210 0.87 0.34 -9.02
CA ARG A 210 0.84 0.10 -10.47
C ARG A 210 -0.58 -0.15 -10.93
N TYR A 211 -0.87 0.37 -12.11
CA TYR A 211 -2.09 0.08 -12.83
C TYR A 211 -1.86 0.23 -14.34
N ASN A 212 -2.27 -0.76 -15.16
CA ASN A 212 -2.06 -0.82 -16.60
C ASN A 212 -0.60 -0.58 -17.02
N GLY A 213 0.35 -1.20 -16.33
CA GLY A 213 1.78 -1.04 -16.57
C GLY A 213 2.33 0.33 -16.19
N GLN A 214 1.49 1.27 -15.75
CA GLN A 214 1.91 2.61 -15.34
C GLN A 214 2.19 2.65 -13.84
N VAL A 215 3.17 3.48 -13.45
CA VAL A 215 3.46 3.75 -12.05
C VAL A 215 2.73 5.01 -11.61
N CYS A 216 1.94 4.89 -10.58
CA CYS A 216 1.26 6.00 -9.91
C CYS A 216 1.93 6.32 -8.58
N PHE A 217 1.89 7.57 -8.19
CA PHE A 217 2.49 8.12 -6.99
C PHE A 217 1.49 8.97 -6.21
N LYS A 218 1.41 8.72 -4.90
CA LYS A 218 0.67 9.54 -3.94
C LYS A 218 1.64 10.08 -2.90
N GLY A 219 1.81 11.38 -2.89
CA GLY A 219 2.64 12.07 -1.90
C GLY A 219 1.88 12.37 -0.60
N SER A 220 2.59 12.37 0.52
CA SER A 220 2.03 12.55 1.87
C SER A 220 1.19 13.82 2.02
N PHE A 221 1.65 14.94 1.45
CA PHE A 221 1.03 16.26 1.62
C PHE A 221 0.13 16.68 0.46
N GLN A 222 -0.15 15.76 -0.47
CA GLN A 222 -0.90 16.05 -1.69
C GLN A 222 -2.28 15.40 -1.65
N ASP A 223 -3.25 15.98 -2.31
CA ASP A 223 -4.54 15.36 -2.57
C ASP A 223 -4.52 14.63 -3.92
N GLU A 224 -3.63 15.06 -4.81
CA GLU A 224 -3.48 14.47 -6.13
C GLU A 224 -2.75 13.13 -6.09
N ILE A 225 -3.21 12.24 -6.95
CA ILE A 225 -2.51 11.04 -7.36
C ILE A 225 -1.93 11.32 -8.73
N TYR A 226 -0.63 11.06 -8.89
CA TYR A 226 0.10 11.35 -10.12
C TYR A 226 0.50 10.08 -10.84
N GLN A 227 0.34 10.03 -12.15
CA GLN A 227 0.98 9.07 -13.03
C GLN A 227 2.38 9.56 -13.41
N ILE A 228 3.38 8.70 -13.26
CA ILE A 228 4.76 8.99 -13.67
C ILE A 228 4.92 8.69 -15.15
N GLN A 229 5.00 9.73 -15.99
CA GLN A 229 5.12 9.58 -17.44
C GLN A 229 6.56 9.40 -17.91
N SER A 230 7.52 9.97 -17.17
CA SER A 230 8.94 9.86 -17.46
C SER A 230 9.77 10.18 -16.21
N PRO A 231 11.11 9.96 -16.23
CA PRO A 231 12.00 10.34 -15.14
C PRO A 231 11.91 11.80 -14.66
N LYS A 232 11.33 12.68 -15.49
CA LYS A 232 11.23 14.13 -15.21
C LYS A 232 9.82 14.67 -15.24
N LYS A 233 8.80 13.80 -15.45
CA LYS A 233 7.42 14.26 -15.63
C LYS A 233 6.44 13.35 -14.92
N LYS A 234 5.59 13.95 -14.11
CA LYS A 234 4.36 13.35 -13.57
C LYS A 234 3.15 14.19 -13.96
N VAL A 235 2.00 13.56 -14.11
CA VAL A 235 0.72 14.22 -14.39
C VAL A 235 -0.31 13.76 -13.38
N PRO A 236 -1.17 14.65 -12.88
CA PRO A 236 -2.24 14.26 -11.97
C PRO A 236 -3.32 13.47 -12.73
N VAL A 237 -3.84 12.42 -12.10
CA VAL A 237 -4.91 11.56 -12.66
C VAL A 237 -6.16 11.54 -11.79
N TYR A 238 -6.00 11.64 -10.47
CA TYR A 238 -7.08 11.73 -9.51
C TYR A 238 -6.82 12.82 -8.47
N VAL A 239 -7.88 13.35 -7.89
CA VAL A 239 -7.83 14.23 -6.70
C VAL A 239 -8.71 13.62 -5.62
N LEU A 240 -8.14 13.34 -4.46
CA LEU A 240 -8.86 12.86 -3.28
C LEU A 240 -9.43 14.07 -2.53
N ASP A 241 -10.71 14.39 -2.69
CA ASP A 241 -11.32 15.48 -1.95
C ASP A 241 -11.50 15.10 -0.47
N ARG A 242 -10.54 15.55 0.34
CA ARG A 242 -10.56 15.43 1.81
C ARG A 242 -11.14 16.68 2.48
N GLY A 243 -11.40 17.74 1.70
CA GLY A 243 -11.98 19.00 2.16
C GLY A 243 -11.25 19.60 3.36
N PHE A 244 -12.00 20.12 4.34
CA PHE A 244 -11.44 20.66 5.59
C PHE A 244 -10.93 19.55 6.55
N LEU A 245 -11.24 18.28 6.29
CA LEU A 245 -10.68 17.14 7.01
C LEU A 245 -9.27 16.79 6.56
N LYS A 246 -8.74 17.51 5.58
CA LYS A 246 -7.34 17.49 5.21
C LYS A 246 -6.50 17.86 6.43
N ALA A 247 -5.50 17.03 6.76
CA ALA A 247 -4.59 17.36 7.84
C ALA A 247 -3.94 18.74 7.60
N ASP A 248 -3.92 19.58 8.63
CA ASP A 248 -3.35 20.92 8.53
C ASP A 248 -1.82 20.85 8.45
N TYR A 249 -1.29 20.93 7.25
CA TYR A 249 0.15 20.92 6.98
C TYR A 249 0.80 22.32 7.05
N GLY A 250 0.00 23.35 7.34
CA GLY A 250 0.45 24.74 7.28
C GLY A 250 1.13 25.27 8.53
N LYS A 251 1.16 24.51 9.62
CA LYS A 251 1.74 24.95 10.89
C LYS A 251 3.12 24.34 11.13
N LYS A 252 4.04 25.15 11.65
CA LYS A 252 5.34 24.64 12.12
C LYS A 252 5.15 23.59 13.23
N ASN A 253 6.04 22.64 13.31
CA ASN A 253 5.98 21.53 14.28
C ASN A 253 5.72 21.97 15.73
N ALA A 254 6.26 23.12 16.15
CA ALA A 254 6.06 23.69 17.48
C ALA A 254 4.62 24.18 17.72
N GLU A 255 3.87 24.44 16.66
CA GLU A 255 2.49 24.95 16.72
C GLU A 255 1.44 23.85 16.60
N ILE A 256 1.87 22.64 16.24
CA ILE A 256 0.97 21.50 16.08
C ILE A 256 0.94 20.72 17.40
N ASP A 257 -0.18 20.83 18.12
CA ASP A 257 -0.44 19.94 19.25
C ASP A 257 -0.27 18.48 18.76
N PRO A 258 0.62 17.68 19.40
CA PRO A 258 0.80 16.27 19.04
C PRO A 258 -0.49 15.47 18.95
N ARG A 259 -1.51 15.85 19.75
CA ARG A 259 -2.86 15.24 19.72
C ARG A 259 -3.64 15.55 18.44
N ASN A 260 -3.29 16.65 17.75
CA ASN A 260 -3.93 17.07 16.50
C ASN A 260 -3.25 16.52 15.25
N ARG A 261 -2.06 15.89 15.38
CA ARG A 261 -1.31 15.31 14.25
C ARG A 261 -2.03 14.15 13.60
N MET A 262 -2.91 13.48 14.34
CA MET A 262 -3.71 12.34 13.88
C MET A 262 -5.12 12.75 13.42
N LYS A 263 -5.44 14.06 13.44
CA LYS A 263 -6.75 14.54 13.00
C LYS A 263 -6.81 14.69 11.49
N GLY A 264 -7.96 14.32 10.94
CA GLY A 264 -8.26 14.41 9.53
C GLY A 264 -7.98 13.12 8.75
N ILE A 265 -8.40 13.14 7.50
CA ILE A 265 -8.29 11.99 6.60
C ILE A 265 -6.84 11.81 6.14
N GLN A 266 -6.30 10.62 6.39
CA GLN A 266 -4.95 10.23 6.01
C GLN A 266 -5.00 8.99 5.14
N ILE A 267 -4.54 9.13 3.91
CA ILE A 267 -4.51 8.03 2.95
C ILE A 267 -3.34 7.11 3.28
N GLN A 268 -3.64 5.83 3.45
CA GLN A 268 -2.66 4.81 3.86
C GLN A 268 -2.16 3.98 2.68
N ASN A 269 -3.05 3.59 1.77
CA ASN A 269 -2.71 2.82 0.58
C ASN A 269 -3.80 2.94 -0.49
N ILE A 270 -3.43 2.63 -1.73
CA ILE A 270 -4.33 2.58 -2.88
C ILE A 270 -4.05 1.32 -3.68
N PHE A 271 -5.12 0.68 -4.13
CA PHE A 271 -5.07 -0.39 -5.10
C PHE A 271 -6.06 -0.10 -6.24
N GLU A 272 -5.59 -0.11 -7.47
CA GLU A 272 -6.39 0.26 -8.63
C GLU A 272 -6.69 -0.95 -9.52
N THR A 273 -7.93 -1.05 -9.98
CA THR A 273 -8.42 -2.04 -10.94
C THR A 273 -9.09 -1.32 -12.10
N ASP A 274 -9.54 -2.07 -13.11
CA ASP A 274 -10.31 -1.49 -14.24
C ASP A 274 -11.58 -0.79 -13.77
N ASN A 275 -12.27 -1.36 -12.78
CA ASN A 275 -13.56 -0.86 -12.31
C ASN A 275 -13.49 -0.01 -11.06
N TYR A 276 -12.46 -0.20 -10.21
CA TYR A 276 -12.42 0.39 -8.88
C TYR A 276 -11.07 1.05 -8.57
N LEU A 277 -11.13 2.12 -7.79
CA LEU A 277 -10.00 2.60 -7.01
C LEU A 277 -10.31 2.30 -5.53
N LEU A 278 -9.58 1.38 -4.94
CA LEU A 278 -9.68 1.00 -3.54
C LEU A 278 -8.73 1.88 -2.73
N VAL A 279 -9.25 2.55 -1.70
CA VAL A 279 -8.49 3.52 -0.91
C VAL A 279 -8.60 3.17 0.55
N SER A 280 -7.51 2.69 1.16
CA SER A 280 -7.48 2.58 2.62
C SER A 280 -7.03 3.90 3.24
N TYR A 281 -7.75 4.34 4.27
CA TYR A 281 -7.45 5.58 4.94
C TYR A 281 -7.87 5.54 6.40
N THR A 282 -7.33 6.46 7.19
CA THR A 282 -7.77 6.69 8.56
C THR A 282 -8.35 8.10 8.68
N ASN A 283 -9.32 8.25 9.58
CA ASN A 283 -9.79 9.53 10.06
C ASN A 283 -9.85 9.48 11.58
N GLU A 284 -9.02 10.30 12.23
CA GLU A 284 -8.75 10.20 13.67
C GLU A 284 -8.21 8.80 14.05
N LYS A 285 -8.98 8.02 14.81
CA LYS A 285 -8.61 6.66 15.25
C LYS A 285 -9.29 5.55 14.43
N ASN A 286 -10.19 5.92 13.53
CA ASN A 286 -10.97 4.95 12.75
C ASN A 286 -10.29 4.65 11.42
N SER A 287 -10.29 3.37 11.05
CA SER A 287 -9.83 2.90 9.76
C SER A 287 -11.01 2.75 8.80
N TYR A 288 -10.78 3.04 7.52
CA TYR A 288 -11.78 2.97 6.45
C TYR A 288 -11.21 2.25 5.24
N GLN A 289 -12.08 1.54 4.53
CA GLN A 289 -11.79 0.98 3.21
C GLN A 289 -12.72 1.62 2.19
N GLY A 290 -12.27 2.70 1.56
CA GLY A 290 -13.00 3.36 0.49
C GLY A 290 -12.97 2.56 -0.81
N VAL A 291 -14.08 2.60 -1.53
CA VAL A 291 -14.27 2.01 -2.86
C VAL A 291 -14.86 3.07 -3.77
N PHE A 292 -14.07 3.53 -4.73
CA PHE A 292 -14.53 4.41 -5.80
C PHE A 292 -14.83 3.56 -7.03
N ASP A 293 -16.10 3.53 -7.45
CA ASP A 293 -16.53 2.92 -8.72
C ASP A 293 -16.25 3.91 -9.85
N LYS A 294 -15.35 3.53 -10.76
CA LYS A 294 -14.91 4.37 -11.87
C LYS A 294 -15.99 4.58 -12.94
N ARG A 295 -16.97 3.67 -13.05
CA ARG A 295 -18.06 3.74 -14.03
C ARG A 295 -19.19 4.62 -13.53
N GLU A 296 -19.57 4.40 -12.26
CA GLU A 296 -20.66 5.14 -11.63
C GLU A 296 -20.21 6.47 -11.02
N HIS A 297 -18.90 6.75 -10.98
CA HIS A 297 -18.30 7.90 -10.33
C HIS A 297 -18.78 8.08 -8.87
N SER A 298 -19.00 6.97 -8.17
CA SER A 298 -19.52 6.93 -6.81
C SER A 298 -18.49 6.42 -5.82
N PHE A 299 -18.56 6.88 -4.57
CA PHE A 299 -17.65 6.48 -3.51
C PHE A 299 -18.44 6.00 -2.29
N VAL A 300 -18.04 4.86 -1.74
CA VAL A 300 -18.59 4.29 -0.51
C VAL A 300 -17.47 3.75 0.36
N ASN A 301 -17.72 3.60 1.67
CA ASN A 301 -16.83 2.88 2.58
C ASN A 301 -17.31 1.44 2.72
N ALA A 302 -16.46 0.50 2.34
CA ALA A 302 -16.74 -0.92 2.52
C ALA A 302 -16.66 -1.27 4.00
N VAL A 303 -17.72 -1.88 4.49
CA VAL A 303 -17.77 -2.51 5.82
C VAL A 303 -18.10 -4.00 5.67
N ASP A 304 -17.61 -4.81 6.59
CA ASP A 304 -17.95 -6.22 6.65
C ASP A 304 -19.35 -6.45 7.26
N LYS A 305 -19.77 -7.71 7.35
CA LYS A 305 -21.04 -8.12 7.96
C LYS A 305 -21.24 -7.65 9.42
N ASN A 306 -20.15 -7.27 10.09
CA ASN A 306 -20.14 -6.80 11.49
C ASN A 306 -19.96 -5.27 11.59
N GLY A 307 -19.97 -4.55 10.47
CA GLY A 307 -19.76 -3.09 10.41
C GLY A 307 -18.30 -2.65 10.62
N LYS A 308 -17.33 -3.57 10.54
CA LYS A 308 -15.90 -3.23 10.56
C LYS A 308 -15.42 -2.87 9.16
N ALA A 309 -14.49 -1.92 9.05
CA ALA A 309 -13.91 -1.54 7.78
C ALA A 309 -13.31 -2.76 7.05
N GLY A 310 -13.58 -2.88 5.74
CA GLY A 310 -13.10 -3.95 4.90
C GLY A 310 -14.19 -4.74 4.18
N PHE A 311 -13.77 -5.74 3.42
CA PHE A 311 -14.64 -6.61 2.63
C PHE A 311 -14.98 -7.88 3.41
N THR A 312 -16.25 -8.25 3.45
CA THR A 312 -16.67 -9.55 3.99
C THR A 312 -16.07 -10.66 3.13
N ASN A 313 -15.29 -11.56 3.73
CA ASN A 313 -14.71 -12.69 3.02
C ASN A 313 -15.75 -13.81 2.83
N ASP A 314 -16.65 -13.64 1.87
CA ASP A 314 -17.65 -14.62 1.47
C ASP A 314 -17.11 -15.72 0.53
N LEU A 315 -15.86 -15.58 0.09
CA LEU A 315 -15.19 -16.59 -0.73
C LEU A 315 -14.87 -17.85 0.10
N THR A 316 -14.34 -17.65 1.31
CA THR A 316 -13.82 -18.76 2.13
C THR A 316 -14.19 -18.69 3.60
N GLY A 317 -14.80 -17.59 4.05
CA GLY A 317 -14.75 -17.22 5.45
C GLY A 317 -13.35 -16.64 5.76
N GLY A 318 -13.00 -16.57 7.02
CA GLY A 318 -11.77 -15.92 7.42
C GLY A 318 -11.96 -14.42 7.69
N PRO A 319 -10.88 -13.68 8.00
CA PRO A 319 -10.96 -12.30 8.38
C PRO A 319 -11.45 -11.41 7.23
N SER A 320 -12.10 -10.32 7.59
CA SER A 320 -12.40 -9.25 6.66
C SER A 320 -11.13 -8.64 6.12
N LEU A 321 -11.12 -8.32 4.83
CA LEU A 321 -9.92 -7.83 4.16
C LEU A 321 -9.97 -6.31 3.96
N ILE A 322 -8.89 -5.67 4.32
CA ILE A 322 -8.61 -4.25 4.08
C ILE A 322 -7.24 -4.16 3.41
N ILE A 323 -7.03 -3.17 2.55
CA ILE A 323 -5.70 -2.95 1.96
C ILE A 323 -4.81 -2.30 3.03
N PHE A 324 -3.82 -3.04 3.51
CA PHE A 324 -2.91 -2.56 4.54
C PHE A 324 -1.79 -1.69 3.95
N PRO A 325 -1.29 -0.69 4.70
CA PRO A 325 -0.06 0.01 4.35
C PRO A 325 1.13 -0.97 4.33
N PHE A 326 2.21 -0.57 3.67
CA PHE A 326 3.49 -1.31 3.62
C PHE A 326 3.50 -2.63 2.84
N GLN A 327 2.48 -2.87 2.03
CA GLN A 327 2.42 -4.04 1.17
C GLN A 327 2.42 -3.60 -0.29
N VAL A 328 3.34 -4.16 -1.08
CA VAL A 328 3.42 -3.90 -2.51
C VAL A 328 2.77 -5.04 -3.26
N SER A 329 1.68 -4.71 -3.91
CA SER A 329 0.88 -5.65 -4.70
C SER A 329 1.24 -5.54 -6.17
N PRO A 330 1.44 -6.67 -6.87
CA PRO A 330 1.44 -6.68 -8.32
C PRO A 330 0.04 -6.39 -8.86
N GLU A 331 -0.04 -5.98 -10.12
CA GLU A 331 -1.33 -5.76 -10.77
C GLU A 331 -2.22 -7.02 -10.69
N GLY A 332 -3.49 -6.82 -10.42
CA GLY A 332 -4.48 -7.90 -10.35
C GLY A 332 -4.42 -8.76 -9.07
N THR A 333 -3.52 -8.50 -8.14
CA THR A 333 -3.41 -9.26 -6.88
C THR A 333 -3.28 -8.33 -5.70
N ILE A 334 -4.24 -8.36 -4.77
CA ILE A 334 -4.10 -7.70 -3.47
C ILE A 334 -3.29 -8.62 -2.56
N VAL A 335 -2.28 -8.05 -1.92
CA VAL A 335 -1.45 -8.73 -0.91
C VAL A 335 -1.83 -8.21 0.46
N ASN A 336 -2.17 -9.12 1.37
CA ASN A 336 -2.37 -8.80 2.78
C ASN A 336 -1.52 -9.74 3.64
N ALA A 337 -1.12 -9.27 4.81
CA ALA A 337 -0.49 -10.10 5.81
C ALA A 337 -1.21 -9.94 7.14
N LEU A 338 -1.53 -11.06 7.77
CA LEU A 338 -2.14 -11.06 9.07
C LEU A 338 -1.31 -11.86 10.06
N ASN A 339 -1.17 -11.29 11.24
CA ASN A 339 -0.44 -11.91 12.35
C ASN A 339 -1.14 -13.22 12.77
N ALA A 340 -0.34 -14.27 12.99
CA ALA A 340 -0.87 -15.59 13.38
C ALA A 340 -1.58 -15.55 14.73
N GLY A 341 -1.06 -14.85 15.71
CA GLY A 341 -1.73 -14.68 17.01
C GLY A 341 -3.14 -14.10 16.88
N TYR A 342 -3.30 -13.03 16.06
CA TYR A 342 -4.62 -12.48 15.76
C TYR A 342 -5.56 -13.51 15.12
N LEU A 343 -5.05 -14.30 14.16
CA LEU A 343 -5.84 -15.32 13.46
C LEU A 343 -6.27 -16.45 14.39
N VAL A 344 -5.39 -16.89 15.30
CA VAL A 344 -5.68 -17.93 16.30
C VAL A 344 -6.71 -17.43 17.31
N GLU A 345 -6.53 -16.23 17.85
CA GLU A 345 -7.44 -15.62 18.83
C GLU A 345 -8.87 -15.46 18.29
N HIS A 346 -8.99 -15.00 17.02
CA HIS A 346 -10.28 -14.68 16.40
C HIS A 346 -10.83 -15.81 15.51
N ARG A 347 -10.28 -17.01 15.61
CA ARG A 347 -10.63 -18.16 14.75
C ARG A 347 -12.14 -18.38 14.62
N LYS A 348 -12.89 -18.30 15.71
CA LYS A 348 -14.33 -18.53 15.75
C LYS A 348 -15.15 -17.46 15.02
N ASP A 349 -14.59 -16.25 14.86
CA ASP A 349 -15.26 -15.13 14.20
C ASP A 349 -15.25 -15.28 12.67
N PHE A 350 -14.46 -16.22 12.14
CA PHE A 350 -14.20 -16.39 10.70
C PHE A 350 -15.05 -17.49 10.06
N GLU A 351 -16.01 -18.06 10.79
CA GLU A 351 -16.87 -19.12 10.26
C GLU A 351 -17.89 -18.57 9.25
N ILE A 352 -18.13 -19.36 8.20
CA ILE A 352 -19.12 -19.11 7.18
C ILE A 352 -19.78 -20.43 6.72
N ASP A 353 -21.12 -20.45 6.65
CA ASP A 353 -21.88 -21.66 6.33
C ASP A 353 -21.78 -22.07 4.86
N ASN A 354 -21.75 -21.09 3.94
CA ASN A 354 -21.81 -21.33 2.50
C ASN A 354 -20.71 -20.53 1.75
N PRO A 355 -19.45 -20.98 1.84
CA PRO A 355 -18.36 -20.31 1.13
C PRO A 355 -18.51 -20.47 -0.38
N ARG A 356 -18.25 -19.40 -1.12
CA ARG A 356 -18.30 -19.43 -2.61
C ARG A 356 -17.19 -20.28 -3.22
N LEU A 357 -16.08 -20.47 -2.51
CA LEU A 357 -14.95 -21.30 -2.92
C LEU A 357 -14.67 -22.40 -1.88
N PRO A 358 -15.46 -23.49 -1.87
CA PRO A 358 -15.33 -24.55 -0.84
C PRO A 358 -13.94 -25.20 -0.78
N SER A 359 -13.25 -25.34 -1.93
CA SER A 359 -11.88 -25.86 -1.96
C SER A 359 -10.89 -24.93 -1.24
N ARG A 360 -11.03 -23.61 -1.45
CA ARG A 360 -10.22 -22.61 -0.76
C ARG A 360 -10.56 -22.53 0.73
N LYS A 361 -11.83 -22.74 1.09
CA LYS A 361 -12.23 -22.86 2.50
C LYS A 361 -11.51 -24.03 3.18
N ALA A 362 -11.45 -25.18 2.53
CA ALA A 362 -10.72 -26.33 3.07
C ALA A 362 -9.20 -26.07 3.21
N GLU A 363 -8.60 -25.29 2.28
CA GLU A 363 -7.21 -24.84 2.41
C GLU A 363 -7.06 -23.88 3.62
N TRP A 364 -7.99 -22.94 3.78
CA TRP A 364 -8.01 -22.03 4.92
C TRP A 364 -8.12 -22.75 6.25
N ASP A 365 -9.06 -23.70 6.36
CA ASP A 365 -9.25 -24.48 7.58
C ASP A 365 -7.98 -25.24 7.96
N LYS A 366 -7.32 -25.85 6.97
CA LYS A 366 -6.05 -26.53 7.19
C LYS A 366 -4.95 -25.57 7.64
N VAL A 367 -4.90 -24.34 7.11
CA VAL A 367 -3.93 -23.33 7.54
C VAL A 367 -4.19 -22.96 9.00
N ILE A 368 -5.41 -22.55 9.33
CA ILE A 368 -5.75 -22.06 10.68
C ILE A 368 -5.61 -23.17 11.75
N ASP A 369 -5.86 -24.43 11.39
CA ASP A 369 -5.71 -25.57 12.29
C ASP A 369 -4.25 -25.85 12.68
N ASN A 370 -3.30 -25.45 11.85
CA ASN A 370 -1.87 -25.66 12.08
C ASN A 370 -1.13 -24.40 12.59
N LEU A 371 -1.83 -23.26 12.72
CA LEU A 371 -1.23 -22.05 13.26
C LEU A 371 -1.12 -22.09 14.79
N THR A 372 -0.05 -21.51 15.29
CA THR A 372 0.14 -21.15 16.71
C THR A 372 0.30 -19.64 16.82
N GLU A 373 0.17 -19.12 18.02
CA GLU A 373 0.34 -17.67 18.28
C GLU A 373 1.74 -17.15 17.91
N ASP A 374 2.75 -18.02 18.00
CA ASP A 374 4.15 -17.72 17.68
C ASP A 374 4.50 -17.94 16.21
N SER A 375 3.56 -18.39 15.38
CA SER A 375 3.82 -18.58 13.95
C SER A 375 4.04 -17.26 13.24
N ASN A 376 4.85 -17.29 12.18
CA ASN A 376 5.00 -16.18 11.25
C ASN A 376 3.65 -15.81 10.62
N PRO A 377 3.49 -14.58 10.09
CA PRO A 377 2.26 -14.14 9.46
C PRO A 377 1.80 -15.06 8.33
N VAL A 378 0.48 -15.08 8.11
CA VAL A 378 -0.14 -15.67 6.91
C VAL A 378 -0.31 -14.59 5.86
N ILE A 379 0.16 -14.86 4.64
CA ILE A 379 -0.02 -13.97 3.50
C ILE A 379 -1.28 -14.37 2.74
N PHE A 380 -2.15 -13.40 2.52
CA PHE A 380 -3.37 -13.51 1.75
C PHE A 380 -3.13 -12.92 0.37
N LEU A 381 -3.22 -13.75 -0.66
CA LEU A 381 -3.08 -13.34 -2.05
C LEU A 381 -4.46 -13.40 -2.72
N VAL A 382 -5.05 -12.22 -2.93
CA VAL A 382 -6.41 -12.08 -3.47
C VAL A 382 -6.34 -11.71 -4.94
N THR A 383 -6.83 -12.58 -5.81
CA THR A 383 -6.92 -12.30 -7.25
C THR A 383 -8.16 -11.44 -7.53
N VAL A 384 -7.93 -10.23 -8.03
CA VAL A 384 -9.03 -9.31 -8.38
C VAL A 384 -9.67 -9.72 -9.70
N LYS A 385 -10.95 -9.45 -9.86
CA LYS A 385 -11.64 -9.63 -11.13
C LYS A 385 -11.10 -8.63 -12.15
N SER A 386 -10.71 -9.12 -13.33
CA SER A 386 -10.45 -8.26 -14.48
C SER A 386 -11.76 -7.60 -14.93
N GLY A 387 -11.72 -6.33 -15.27
CA GLY A 387 -12.83 -5.66 -15.95
C GLY A 387 -13.09 -6.36 -17.30
N ARG A 388 -14.33 -6.74 -17.56
CA ARG A 388 -14.80 -7.10 -18.89
C ARG A 388 -15.70 -6.00 -19.40
#